data_ccecec486ac0f4a73beee181378c3778
#
_entry.id   ccecec486ac0f4a73beee181378c3778
#
_cell.length_a   1.000
_cell.length_b   1.000
_cell.length_c   1.000
_cell.angle_alpha   90.00
_cell.angle_beta   90.00
_cell.angle_gamma   90.00
#
_symmetry.space_group_name_H-M   'P 1'
#
loop_
_entity.id
_entity.type
_entity.pdbx_description
1 polymer ?
#
loop_
_entity_poly.entity_id
_entity_poly.type
_entity_poly.pdbx_seq_one_letter_code
_entity_poly.pdbx_strand_id
1 'polypeptide(L)'
;LACPAALLWMRVSPAGQATLHATAIGSDAAVPGPQPQFAAPGDALREAPMWLTDVLHGDTDIQLLIGYVLLLLSFLAAGAGRDEADTSPKGRRRGRMLRVVGLLSPLAVLAYFVAPTSYDWIWPIHARFPLLALIFAIPLLPRARGVGGVLLLTLAGLLTLGSAQAVTEAFVAFETEEVGALDEAIAVIPEGSRTVGLIWDRGSRHVAFSPFIHSVAWVQARRGGAVMFTFDDFPQSPVVFREDNRPPRVGPRWEWMPERVDVERDLTFYHYVLTRGGPGRIARGGPFTEIFHEGPWRVYRRRYLEEGEPVPGEAPW
;
A
#
# COMPACT_ATOMS: atom_id res chain seq x y z
N LEU A 1 -11.10 17.06 -6.92
CA LEU A 1 -11.77 17.80 -5.84
C LEU A 1 -11.18 17.51 -4.45
N ALA A 2 -10.61 16.34 -4.17
CA ALA A 2 -10.03 16.01 -2.86
C ALA A 2 -8.75 16.83 -2.53
N CYS A 3 -7.84 17.04 -3.48
CA CYS A 3 -6.61 17.79 -3.26
C CYS A 3 -6.82 19.25 -2.84
N PRO A 4 -7.67 20.05 -3.51
CA PRO A 4 -7.95 21.42 -3.07
C PRO A 4 -8.62 21.48 -1.70
N ALA A 5 -9.50 20.52 -1.39
CA ALA A 5 -10.15 20.44 -0.09
C ALA A 5 -9.15 20.08 1.04
N ALA A 6 -8.21 19.17 0.78
CA ALA A 6 -7.15 18.84 1.73
C ALA A 6 -6.20 20.02 1.97
N LEU A 7 -5.80 20.72 0.91
CA LEU A 7 -4.98 21.92 1.00
C LEU A 7 -5.70 23.06 1.74
N LEU A 8 -7.00 23.23 1.49
CA LEU A 8 -7.81 24.20 2.22
C LEU A 8 -7.93 23.82 3.69
N TRP A 9 -8.19 22.53 3.97
CA TRP A 9 -8.25 22.02 5.35
C TRP A 9 -6.93 22.27 6.10
N MET A 10 -5.78 21.98 5.48
CA MET A 10 -4.47 22.25 6.08
C MET A 10 -4.24 23.74 6.38
N ARG A 11 -4.83 24.65 5.59
CA ARG A 11 -4.69 26.11 5.80
C ARG A 11 -5.66 26.69 6.83
N VAL A 12 -6.86 26.11 6.98
CA VAL A 12 -7.93 26.71 7.82
C VAL A 12 -8.17 25.97 9.13
N SER A 13 -7.79 24.69 9.26
CA SER A 13 -7.97 23.97 10.51
C SER A 13 -6.80 24.19 11.47
N PRO A 14 -7.05 24.29 12.80
CA PRO A 14 -5.97 24.36 13.78
C PRO A 14 -5.01 23.18 13.71
N ALA A 15 -5.54 21.97 13.45
CA ALA A 15 -4.74 20.75 13.25
C ALA A 15 -3.88 20.83 11.97
N GLY A 16 -4.43 21.35 10.87
CA GLY A 16 -3.69 21.56 9.64
C GLY A 16 -2.59 22.61 9.79
N GLN A 17 -2.87 23.70 10.50
CA GLN A 17 -1.86 24.73 10.81
C GLN A 17 -0.78 24.18 11.75
N ALA A 18 -1.14 23.41 12.79
CA ALA A 18 -0.19 22.73 13.64
C ALA A 18 0.73 21.79 12.84
N THR A 19 0.19 21.11 11.83
CA THR A 19 0.95 20.28 10.88
C THR A 19 1.96 21.11 10.09
N LEU A 20 1.54 22.24 9.54
CA LEU A 20 2.43 23.14 8.79
C LEU A 20 3.51 23.75 9.70
N HIS A 21 3.20 24.03 10.97
CA HIS A 21 4.15 24.54 11.95
C HIS A 21 5.08 23.45 12.50
N ALA A 22 4.59 22.22 12.73
CA ALA A 22 5.42 21.11 13.20
C ALA A 22 6.50 20.73 12.18
N THR A 23 6.20 20.82 10.89
CA THR A 23 7.20 20.67 9.83
C THR A 23 8.23 21.81 9.81
N ALA A 24 7.89 22.98 10.34
CA ALA A 24 8.78 24.15 10.41
C ALA A 24 9.62 24.23 11.70
N ILE A 25 9.17 23.61 12.81
CA ILE A 25 9.79 23.76 14.14
C ILE A 25 10.68 22.58 14.54
N GLY A 26 10.67 21.48 13.77
CA GLY A 26 11.30 20.19 14.14
C GLY A 26 12.79 20.07 13.88
N SER A 27 13.57 21.13 13.70
CA SER A 27 15.01 20.97 13.48
C SER A 27 15.86 22.07 14.08
N ASP A 28 16.44 21.80 15.23
CA ASP A 28 17.69 22.45 15.69
C ASP A 28 18.95 21.99 14.91
N ALA A 29 18.79 21.13 13.94
CA ALA A 29 19.77 20.85 12.91
C ALA A 29 19.08 21.11 11.57
N ALA A 30 19.72 21.86 10.67
CA ALA A 30 19.27 22.15 9.33
C ALA A 30 19.07 20.89 8.47
N VAL A 31 18.07 20.07 8.85
CA VAL A 31 17.54 19.04 7.98
C VAL A 31 16.77 19.81 6.92
N PRO A 32 17.13 19.71 5.63
CA PRO A 32 16.33 20.31 4.57
C PRO A 32 14.89 19.87 4.77
N GLY A 33 13.94 20.81 4.76
CA GLY A 33 12.52 20.48 4.82
C GLY A 33 12.15 19.47 3.74
N PRO A 34 10.96 18.86 3.81
CA PRO A 34 10.55 17.80 2.88
C PRO A 34 10.70 18.29 1.44
N GLN A 35 11.59 17.63 0.69
CA GLN A 35 11.87 18.00 -0.70
C GLN A 35 11.23 16.99 -1.64
N PRO A 36 10.59 17.43 -2.73
CA PRO A 36 10.12 16.53 -3.76
C PRO A 36 11.30 15.86 -4.46
N GLN A 37 11.24 14.55 -4.61
CA GLN A 37 12.17 13.77 -5.42
C GLN A 37 11.53 13.47 -6.78
N PHE A 38 12.29 13.58 -7.85
CA PHE A 38 11.82 13.34 -9.21
C PHE A 38 12.65 12.23 -9.84
N ALA A 39 12.01 11.35 -10.61
CA ALA A 39 12.72 10.42 -11.48
C ALA A 39 13.23 11.15 -12.72
N ALA A 40 14.40 10.75 -13.20
CA ALA A 40 14.79 11.16 -14.56
C ALA A 40 13.82 10.54 -15.59
N PRO A 41 13.46 11.25 -16.67
CA PRO A 41 12.48 10.75 -17.64
C PRO A 41 12.79 9.35 -18.21
N GLY A 42 14.09 9.04 -18.39
CA GLY A 42 14.52 7.73 -18.86
C GLY A 42 14.34 6.61 -17.82
N ASP A 43 14.46 6.94 -16.54
CA ASP A 43 14.22 6.01 -15.44
C ASP A 43 12.71 5.78 -15.26
N ALA A 44 11.92 6.85 -15.27
CA ALA A 44 10.46 6.76 -15.25
C ALA A 44 9.94 5.87 -16.40
N LEU A 45 10.49 6.02 -17.62
CA LEU A 45 10.08 5.17 -18.74
C LEU A 45 10.43 3.69 -18.54
N ARG A 46 11.58 3.40 -17.94
CA ARG A 46 11.98 2.02 -17.61
C ARG A 46 11.14 1.40 -16.52
N GLU A 47 10.70 2.21 -15.56
CA GLU A 47 9.88 1.76 -14.43
C GLU A 47 8.38 1.65 -14.77
N ALA A 48 7.91 2.30 -15.84
CA ALA A 48 6.48 2.33 -16.18
C ALA A 48 5.83 0.94 -16.29
N PRO A 49 6.46 -0.11 -16.90
CA PRO A 49 5.89 -1.45 -16.90
C PRO A 49 5.72 -2.02 -15.48
N MET A 50 6.69 -1.82 -14.60
CA MET A 50 6.63 -2.28 -13.21
C MET A 50 5.40 -1.70 -12.49
N TRP A 51 5.12 -0.42 -12.64
CA TRP A 51 3.96 0.21 -12.01
C TRP A 51 2.59 -0.25 -12.56
N LEU A 52 2.59 -0.97 -13.69
CA LEU A 52 1.39 -1.57 -14.28
C LEU A 52 1.26 -3.06 -13.96
N THR A 53 2.35 -3.71 -13.54
CA THR A 53 2.44 -5.16 -13.39
C THR A 53 2.91 -5.60 -12.00
N ASP A 54 2.96 -4.70 -11.03
CA ASP A 54 3.51 -4.96 -9.70
C ASP A 54 2.47 -5.56 -8.74
N VAL A 55 1.77 -6.59 -9.18
CA VAL A 55 0.75 -7.30 -8.38
C VAL A 55 1.18 -8.74 -8.13
N LEU A 56 1.61 -9.47 -9.16
CA LEU A 56 1.97 -10.86 -9.07
C LEU A 56 3.49 -11.06 -9.17
N HIS A 57 3.99 -12.09 -8.54
CA HIS A 57 5.37 -12.50 -8.75
C HIS A 57 5.55 -13.26 -10.07
N GLY A 58 6.68 -13.03 -10.75
CA GLY A 58 7.02 -13.69 -12.02
C GLY A 58 6.55 -12.92 -13.25
N ASP A 59 6.44 -13.62 -14.38
CA ASP A 59 6.20 -13.03 -15.71
C ASP A 59 4.72 -12.90 -16.07
N THR A 60 3.81 -13.40 -15.24
CA THR A 60 2.37 -13.44 -15.53
C THR A 60 1.80 -12.05 -15.79
N ASP A 61 2.15 -11.08 -14.96
CA ASP A 61 1.70 -9.69 -15.10
C ASP A 61 2.19 -9.07 -16.42
N ILE A 62 3.44 -9.33 -16.80
CA ILE A 62 4.02 -8.83 -18.05
C ILE A 62 3.32 -9.47 -19.25
N GLN A 63 3.03 -10.75 -19.21
CA GLN A 63 2.31 -11.46 -20.28
C GLN A 63 0.88 -10.91 -20.44
N LEU A 64 0.19 -10.66 -19.33
CA LEU A 64 -1.13 -10.04 -19.33
C LEU A 64 -1.06 -8.62 -19.88
N LEU A 65 -0.10 -7.81 -19.45
CA LEU A 65 0.11 -6.45 -19.98
C LEU A 65 0.33 -6.47 -21.50
N ILE A 66 1.17 -7.35 -22.01
CA ILE A 66 1.40 -7.51 -23.45
C ILE A 66 0.07 -7.86 -24.14
N GLY A 67 -0.71 -8.78 -23.59
CA GLY A 67 -2.03 -9.14 -24.12
C GLY A 67 -2.96 -7.93 -24.19
N TYR A 68 -3.03 -7.12 -23.15
CA TYR A 68 -3.84 -5.89 -23.13
C TYR A 68 -3.35 -4.83 -24.12
N VAL A 69 -2.05 -4.65 -24.27
CA VAL A 69 -1.47 -3.72 -25.24
C VAL A 69 -1.79 -4.17 -26.68
N LEU A 70 -1.62 -5.45 -27.00
CA LEU A 70 -1.98 -5.99 -28.32
C LEU A 70 -3.47 -5.86 -28.61
N LEU A 71 -4.31 -6.10 -27.62
CA LEU A 71 -5.76 -5.91 -27.72
C LEU A 71 -6.11 -4.44 -27.98
N LEU A 72 -5.51 -3.51 -27.25
CA LEU A 72 -5.68 -2.07 -27.43
C LEU A 72 -5.30 -1.62 -28.84
N LEU A 73 -4.14 -2.05 -29.31
CA LEU A 73 -3.68 -1.76 -30.68
C LEU A 73 -4.62 -2.35 -31.74
N SER A 74 -5.18 -3.53 -31.48
CA SER A 74 -6.16 -4.17 -32.37
C SER A 74 -7.48 -3.40 -32.45
N PHE A 75 -7.95 -2.86 -31.32
CA PHE A 75 -9.11 -1.96 -31.30
C PHE A 75 -8.86 -0.66 -32.09
N LEU A 76 -7.69 -0.06 -31.92
CA LEU A 76 -7.31 1.15 -32.64
C LEU A 76 -7.21 0.88 -34.15
N ALA A 77 -6.58 -0.23 -34.57
CA ALA A 77 -6.48 -0.61 -35.97
C ALA A 77 -7.84 -0.91 -36.61
N ALA A 78 -8.71 -1.62 -35.90
CA ALA A 78 -10.05 -1.95 -36.37
C ALA A 78 -10.98 -0.74 -36.48
N GLY A 79 -10.76 0.30 -35.66
CA GLY A 79 -11.55 1.53 -35.63
C GLY A 79 -11.05 2.62 -36.57
N ALA A 80 -9.82 2.51 -37.08
CA ALA A 80 -9.27 3.50 -38.00
C ALA A 80 -10.11 3.57 -39.30
N GLY A 81 -10.81 4.69 -39.47
CA GLY A 81 -11.63 4.96 -40.71
C GLY A 81 -13.10 4.60 -40.62
N ARG A 82 -13.65 4.17 -39.47
CA ARG A 82 -15.06 3.69 -39.35
C ARG A 82 -15.98 4.49 -38.46
N ASP A 83 -15.55 5.57 -37.84
CA ASP A 83 -16.47 6.38 -37.02
C ASP A 83 -17.31 7.33 -37.87
N GLU A 84 -18.47 6.83 -38.34
CA GLU A 84 -19.58 7.73 -38.67
C GLU A 84 -20.05 8.38 -37.36
N ALA A 85 -19.74 9.66 -37.20
CA ALA A 85 -20.14 10.40 -36.01
C ALA A 85 -21.67 10.40 -35.89
N ASP A 86 -22.18 9.90 -34.77
CA ASP A 86 -23.60 10.07 -34.44
C ASP A 86 -23.91 11.56 -34.35
N THR A 87 -24.52 12.08 -35.42
CA THR A 87 -24.85 13.51 -35.60
C THR A 87 -26.03 13.96 -34.77
N SER A 88 -26.74 13.04 -34.09
CA SER A 88 -27.82 13.40 -33.18
C SER A 88 -27.35 14.32 -32.04
N PRO A 89 -28.24 15.19 -31.53
CA PRO A 89 -27.87 16.07 -30.39
C PRO A 89 -27.38 15.28 -29.16
N LYS A 90 -27.95 14.11 -28.89
CA LYS A 90 -27.56 13.21 -27.82
C LYS A 90 -26.19 12.58 -28.10
N GLY A 91 -25.95 12.12 -29.33
CA GLY A 91 -24.66 11.55 -29.77
C GLY A 91 -23.53 12.56 -29.68
N ARG A 92 -23.75 13.79 -30.12
CA ARG A 92 -22.77 14.90 -30.02
C ARG A 92 -22.42 15.22 -28.56
N ARG A 93 -23.42 15.30 -27.66
CA ARG A 93 -23.17 15.56 -26.22
C ARG A 93 -22.37 14.42 -25.59
N ARG A 94 -22.76 13.17 -25.87
CA ARG A 94 -22.01 11.98 -25.37
C ARG A 94 -20.59 11.94 -25.93
N GLY A 95 -20.40 12.19 -27.23
CA GLY A 95 -19.07 12.20 -27.84
C GLY A 95 -18.18 13.33 -27.32
N ARG A 96 -18.74 14.49 -26.96
CA ARG A 96 -18.01 15.57 -26.30
C ARG A 96 -17.58 15.14 -24.88
N MET A 97 -18.49 14.57 -24.10
CA MET A 97 -18.18 14.11 -22.74
C MET A 97 -17.09 13.03 -22.74
N LEU A 98 -17.19 12.03 -23.63
CA LEU A 98 -16.16 10.98 -23.75
C LEU A 98 -14.79 11.54 -24.17
N ARG A 99 -14.76 12.53 -25.08
CA ARG A 99 -13.51 13.21 -25.44
C ARG A 99 -12.90 13.99 -24.27
N VAL A 100 -13.73 14.70 -23.50
CA VAL A 100 -13.26 15.41 -22.30
C VAL A 100 -12.67 14.44 -21.28
N VAL A 101 -13.35 13.32 -21.00
CA VAL A 101 -12.82 12.28 -20.11
C VAL A 101 -11.53 11.66 -20.68
N GLY A 102 -11.53 11.39 -22.00
CA GLY A 102 -10.35 10.84 -22.67
C GLY A 102 -9.11 11.78 -22.64
N LEU A 103 -9.32 13.10 -22.61
CA LEU A 103 -8.21 14.04 -22.44
C LEU A 103 -7.48 13.90 -21.10
N LEU A 104 -8.09 13.28 -20.10
CA LEU A 104 -7.44 12.96 -18.82
C LEU A 104 -6.33 11.91 -19.01
N SER A 105 -6.40 11.06 -20.05
CA SER A 105 -5.37 10.08 -20.35
C SER A 105 -4.00 10.74 -20.67
N PRO A 106 -3.87 11.60 -21.67
CA PRO A 106 -2.59 12.27 -21.92
C PRO A 106 -2.14 13.17 -20.77
N LEU A 107 -3.08 13.76 -20.01
CA LEU A 107 -2.75 14.50 -18.80
C LEU A 107 -2.17 13.60 -17.71
N ALA A 108 -2.71 12.39 -17.54
CA ALA A 108 -2.16 11.41 -16.61
C ALA A 108 -0.76 10.93 -17.07
N VAL A 109 -0.55 10.70 -18.38
CA VAL A 109 0.78 10.41 -18.92
C VAL A 109 1.75 11.54 -18.61
N LEU A 110 1.36 12.78 -18.85
CA LEU A 110 2.19 13.94 -18.53
C LEU A 110 2.49 14.00 -17.03
N ALA A 111 1.47 13.81 -16.19
CA ALA A 111 1.63 13.80 -14.73
C ALA A 111 2.61 12.72 -14.26
N TYR A 112 2.65 11.56 -14.91
CA TYR A 112 3.62 10.51 -14.61
C TYR A 112 5.07 11.00 -14.71
N PHE A 113 5.39 11.81 -15.73
CA PHE A 113 6.76 12.32 -15.95
C PHE A 113 7.09 13.59 -15.15
N VAL A 114 6.09 14.39 -14.76
CA VAL A 114 6.33 15.67 -14.08
C VAL A 114 5.99 15.65 -12.59
N ALA A 115 5.21 14.66 -12.11
CA ALA A 115 4.95 14.54 -10.69
C ALA A 115 6.18 13.98 -9.96
N PRO A 116 6.39 14.35 -8.70
CA PRO A 116 7.47 13.77 -7.91
C PRO A 116 7.25 12.26 -7.69
N THR A 117 8.33 11.50 -7.59
CA THR A 117 8.32 10.10 -7.15
C THR A 117 7.91 9.99 -5.71
N SER A 118 8.43 10.91 -4.89
CA SER A 118 8.10 11.03 -3.48
C SER A 118 8.10 12.49 -3.03
N TYR A 119 7.34 12.76 -1.99
CA TYR A 119 7.37 14.01 -1.27
C TYR A 119 7.31 13.70 0.22
N ASP A 120 8.39 14.02 0.92
CA ASP A 120 8.57 13.63 2.31
C ASP A 120 8.46 12.09 2.47
N TRP A 121 7.52 11.62 3.25
CA TRP A 121 7.23 10.19 3.45
C TRP A 121 6.20 9.61 2.45
N ILE A 122 5.54 10.44 1.64
CA ILE A 122 4.54 9.99 0.66
C ILE A 122 5.25 9.39 -0.55
N TRP A 123 5.17 8.09 -0.70
CA TRP A 123 5.71 7.31 -1.82
C TRP A 123 4.78 6.12 -2.14
N PRO A 124 4.64 5.69 -3.38
CA PRO A 124 5.00 6.38 -4.61
C PRO A 124 3.87 7.35 -5.05
N ILE A 125 4.21 8.52 -5.58
CA ILE A 125 3.22 9.49 -6.07
C ILE A 125 2.96 9.30 -7.56
N HIS A 126 4.03 9.41 -8.39
CA HIS A 126 3.94 9.37 -9.86
C HIS A 126 3.46 8.01 -10.38
N ALA A 127 3.78 6.91 -9.70
CA ALA A 127 3.41 5.55 -10.06
C ALA A 127 1.89 5.29 -10.18
N ARG A 128 1.05 6.17 -9.64
CA ARG A 128 -0.41 6.07 -9.73
C ARG A 128 -0.95 6.51 -11.10
N PHE A 129 -0.21 7.30 -11.85
CA PHE A 129 -0.68 7.89 -13.09
C PHE A 129 -0.70 6.95 -14.30
N PRO A 130 0.21 5.97 -14.49
CA PRO A 130 0.12 5.01 -15.59
C PRO A 130 -1.21 4.25 -15.63
N LEU A 131 -1.68 3.77 -14.48
CA LEU A 131 -2.97 3.09 -14.38
C LEU A 131 -4.12 4.02 -14.72
N LEU A 132 -4.11 5.25 -14.21
CA LEU A 132 -5.12 6.26 -14.53
C LEU A 132 -5.12 6.60 -16.02
N ALA A 133 -3.93 6.69 -16.65
CA ALA A 133 -3.82 6.93 -18.09
C ALA A 133 -4.51 5.84 -18.89
N LEU A 134 -4.33 4.57 -18.54
CA LEU A 134 -5.00 3.44 -19.19
C LEU A 134 -6.52 3.47 -18.99
N ILE A 135 -6.99 3.70 -17.78
CA ILE A 135 -8.43 3.78 -17.48
C ILE A 135 -9.10 4.90 -18.29
N PHE A 136 -8.48 6.08 -18.34
CA PHE A 136 -9.01 7.21 -19.10
C PHE A 136 -8.82 7.08 -20.62
N ALA A 137 -7.98 6.15 -21.10
CA ALA A 137 -7.90 5.84 -22.52
C ALA A 137 -9.07 4.99 -23.03
N ILE A 138 -9.71 4.18 -22.18
CA ILE A 138 -10.83 3.31 -22.58
C ILE A 138 -11.95 4.04 -23.34
N PRO A 139 -12.42 5.22 -22.91
CA PRO A 139 -13.45 5.98 -23.64
C PRO A 139 -13.02 6.48 -25.02
N LEU A 140 -11.72 6.50 -25.30
CA LEU A 140 -11.17 6.91 -26.61
C LEU A 140 -11.14 5.77 -27.61
N LEU A 141 -11.35 4.52 -27.15
CA LEU A 141 -11.35 3.36 -28.05
C LEU A 141 -12.49 3.44 -29.04
N PRO A 142 -12.24 3.11 -30.32
CA PRO A 142 -13.27 3.00 -31.33
C PRO A 142 -14.31 1.97 -30.93
N ARG A 143 -15.54 2.18 -31.35
CA ARG A 143 -16.59 1.20 -31.12
C ARG A 143 -16.34 -0.05 -31.94
N ALA A 144 -16.29 -1.17 -31.28
CA ALA A 144 -16.24 -2.47 -31.91
C ALA A 144 -17.54 -2.73 -32.66
N ARG A 145 -17.47 -2.98 -33.98
CA ARG A 145 -18.62 -3.22 -34.83
C ARG A 145 -18.37 -4.45 -35.75
N GLY A 146 -19.47 -5.09 -36.16
CA GLY A 146 -19.41 -6.28 -37.03
C GLY A 146 -18.71 -7.49 -36.37
N VAL A 147 -18.40 -8.49 -37.15
CA VAL A 147 -17.80 -9.74 -36.66
C VAL A 147 -16.46 -9.51 -36.01
N GLY A 148 -15.60 -8.65 -36.57
CA GLY A 148 -14.30 -8.30 -35.98
C GLY A 148 -14.45 -7.62 -34.61
N GLY A 149 -15.48 -6.77 -34.43
CA GLY A 149 -15.75 -6.15 -33.15
C GLY A 149 -16.23 -7.14 -32.10
N VAL A 150 -17.08 -8.11 -32.48
CA VAL A 150 -17.49 -9.20 -31.58
C VAL A 150 -16.28 -10.02 -31.15
N LEU A 151 -15.39 -10.37 -32.09
CA LEU A 151 -14.18 -11.13 -31.80
C LEU A 151 -13.28 -10.38 -30.79
N LEU A 152 -13.02 -9.09 -31.01
CA LEU A 152 -12.21 -8.26 -30.10
C LEU A 152 -12.82 -8.16 -28.70
N LEU A 153 -14.14 -8.00 -28.60
CA LEU A 153 -14.84 -7.98 -27.31
C LEU A 153 -14.76 -9.35 -26.61
N THR A 154 -14.88 -10.44 -27.36
CA THR A 154 -14.72 -11.80 -26.82
C THR A 154 -13.30 -11.99 -26.29
N LEU A 155 -12.28 -11.60 -27.07
CA LEU A 155 -10.88 -11.67 -26.63
C LEU A 155 -10.62 -10.80 -25.38
N ALA A 156 -11.22 -9.60 -25.34
CA ALA A 156 -11.14 -8.75 -24.16
C ALA A 156 -11.77 -9.42 -22.94
N GLY A 157 -12.93 -10.04 -23.11
CA GLY A 157 -13.59 -10.80 -22.04
C GLY A 157 -12.75 -11.98 -21.56
N LEU A 158 -12.20 -12.77 -22.47
CA LEU A 158 -11.32 -13.91 -22.13
C LEU A 158 -10.05 -13.46 -21.42
N LEU A 159 -9.41 -12.40 -21.88
CA LEU A 159 -8.22 -11.85 -21.22
C LEU A 159 -8.54 -11.33 -19.81
N THR A 160 -9.68 -10.66 -19.65
CA THR A 160 -10.12 -10.18 -18.33
C THR A 160 -10.42 -11.33 -17.37
N LEU A 161 -11.09 -12.38 -17.84
CA LEU A 161 -11.36 -13.58 -17.04
C LEU A 161 -10.07 -14.30 -16.66
N GLY A 162 -9.14 -14.47 -17.61
CA GLY A 162 -7.83 -15.06 -17.35
C GLY A 162 -7.02 -14.25 -16.33
N SER A 163 -7.06 -12.91 -16.43
CA SER A 163 -6.41 -12.04 -15.45
C SER A 163 -7.05 -12.18 -14.06
N ALA A 164 -8.38 -12.18 -13.98
CA ALA A 164 -9.09 -12.36 -12.72
C ALA A 164 -8.77 -13.72 -12.08
N GLN A 165 -8.70 -14.77 -12.89
CA GLN A 165 -8.33 -16.10 -12.43
C GLN A 165 -6.89 -16.11 -11.89
N ALA A 166 -5.91 -15.61 -12.65
CA ALA A 166 -4.51 -15.57 -12.24
C ALA A 166 -4.31 -14.81 -10.93
N VAL A 167 -4.96 -13.65 -10.79
CA VAL A 167 -4.94 -12.87 -9.55
C VAL A 167 -5.58 -13.64 -8.40
N THR A 168 -6.73 -14.26 -8.62
CA THR A 168 -7.42 -15.05 -7.60
C THR A 168 -6.57 -16.22 -7.12
N GLU A 169 -5.98 -17.00 -8.04
CA GLU A 169 -5.10 -18.12 -7.72
C GLU A 169 -3.88 -17.68 -6.89
N ALA A 170 -3.24 -16.58 -7.29
CA ALA A 170 -2.09 -16.04 -6.57
C ALA A 170 -2.46 -15.57 -5.15
N PHE A 171 -3.60 -14.87 -5.00
CA PHE A 171 -4.04 -14.41 -3.67
C PHE A 171 -4.55 -15.54 -2.78
N VAL A 172 -5.19 -16.57 -3.33
CA VAL A 172 -5.56 -17.77 -2.56
C VAL A 172 -4.29 -18.52 -2.10
N ALA A 173 -3.30 -18.67 -2.96
CA ALA A 173 -2.03 -19.28 -2.60
C ALA A 173 -1.29 -18.43 -1.54
N PHE A 174 -1.25 -17.11 -1.72
CA PHE A 174 -0.70 -16.17 -0.73
C PHE A 174 -1.35 -16.33 0.64
N GLU A 175 -2.69 -16.35 0.68
CA GLU A 175 -3.43 -16.49 1.94
C GLU A 175 -3.20 -17.84 2.62
N THR A 176 -3.27 -18.93 1.84
CA THR A 176 -3.15 -20.28 2.40
C THR A 176 -1.72 -20.68 2.78
N GLU A 177 -0.72 -20.26 1.98
CA GLU A 177 0.66 -20.70 2.16
C GLU A 177 1.51 -19.72 2.98
N GLU A 178 1.22 -18.42 2.92
CA GLU A 178 2.11 -17.39 3.48
C GLU A 178 1.49 -16.57 4.60
N VAL A 179 0.21 -16.19 4.52
CA VAL A 179 -0.51 -15.58 5.64
C VAL A 179 -0.73 -16.64 6.70
N GLY A 180 -1.29 -17.80 6.32
CA GLY A 180 -1.39 -19.01 7.17
C GLY A 180 -1.91 -18.69 8.57
N ALA A 181 -1.13 -19.07 9.58
CA ALA A 181 -1.46 -18.97 10.99
C ALA A 181 -1.36 -17.56 11.61
N LEU A 182 -1.45 -16.48 10.82
CA LEU A 182 -1.43 -15.11 11.36
C LEU A 182 -2.61 -14.83 12.29
N ASP A 183 -3.79 -15.33 11.94
CA ASP A 183 -5.01 -15.15 12.74
C ASP A 183 -4.88 -15.83 14.10
N GLU A 184 -4.35 -17.03 14.15
CA GLU A 184 -4.04 -17.78 15.36
C GLU A 184 -2.97 -17.09 16.19
N ALA A 185 -1.92 -16.56 15.54
CA ALA A 185 -0.89 -15.77 16.20
C ALA A 185 -1.46 -14.50 16.85
N ILE A 186 -2.41 -13.83 16.19
CA ILE A 186 -3.09 -12.65 16.75
C ILE A 186 -4.02 -13.07 17.90
N ALA A 187 -4.68 -14.22 17.80
CA ALA A 187 -5.65 -14.69 18.81
C ALA A 187 -5.02 -14.95 20.18
N VAL A 188 -3.74 -15.33 20.24
CA VAL A 188 -3.04 -15.55 21.53
C VAL A 188 -2.60 -14.25 22.21
N ILE A 189 -2.70 -13.09 21.52
CA ILE A 189 -2.38 -11.79 22.08
C ILE A 189 -3.64 -11.23 22.76
N PRO A 190 -3.60 -10.93 24.07
CA PRO A 190 -4.75 -10.36 24.77
C PRO A 190 -5.18 -8.99 24.22
N GLU A 191 -6.45 -8.67 24.41
CA GLU A 191 -6.99 -7.37 24.03
C GLU A 191 -6.30 -6.22 24.80
N GLY A 192 -6.14 -5.08 24.15
CA GLY A 192 -5.50 -3.90 24.73
C GLY A 192 -3.99 -4.00 24.90
N SER A 193 -3.35 -5.08 24.44
CA SER A 193 -1.91 -5.30 24.65
C SER A 193 -1.03 -4.32 23.87
N ARG A 194 0.17 -4.07 24.41
CA ARG A 194 1.24 -3.31 23.74
C ARG A 194 2.09 -4.29 22.94
N THR A 195 2.00 -4.22 21.62
CA THR A 195 2.62 -5.21 20.73
C THR A 195 3.57 -4.55 19.74
N VAL A 196 4.78 -5.11 19.59
CA VAL A 196 5.71 -4.74 18.54
C VAL A 196 5.74 -5.81 17.45
N GLY A 197 5.84 -5.40 16.19
CA GLY A 197 6.02 -6.28 15.04
C GLY A 197 7.45 -6.25 14.55
N LEU A 198 8.12 -7.39 14.52
CA LEU A 198 9.46 -7.52 13.96
C LEU A 198 9.42 -8.54 12.82
N ILE A 199 9.29 -8.03 11.59
CA ILE A 199 9.06 -8.84 10.39
C ILE A 199 10.36 -8.93 9.59
N TRP A 200 11.09 -10.05 9.72
CA TRP A 200 12.32 -10.28 8.94
C TRP A 200 11.99 -10.77 7.53
N ASP A 201 11.03 -11.68 7.41
CA ASP A 201 10.56 -12.17 6.12
C ASP A 201 9.34 -11.35 5.68
N ARG A 202 9.60 -10.28 4.95
CA ARG A 202 8.61 -9.29 4.51
C ARG A 202 8.01 -9.58 3.14
N GLY A 203 8.74 -10.36 2.33
CA GLY A 203 8.36 -10.68 0.96
C GLY A 203 7.30 -11.75 0.86
N SER A 204 6.81 -11.94 -0.34
CA SER A 204 5.92 -13.03 -0.74
C SER A 204 6.48 -13.72 -1.97
N ARG A 205 6.12 -14.97 -2.18
CA ARG A 205 6.40 -15.72 -3.41
C ARG A 205 5.32 -15.55 -4.46
N HIS A 206 4.14 -15.09 -4.05
CA HIS A 206 2.94 -15.01 -4.87
C HIS A 206 2.62 -13.59 -5.32
N VAL A 207 2.84 -12.62 -4.45
CA VAL A 207 2.54 -11.21 -4.71
C VAL A 207 3.79 -10.35 -4.64
N ALA A 208 3.86 -9.37 -5.50
CA ALA A 208 4.91 -8.38 -5.48
C ALA A 208 4.82 -7.52 -4.20
N PHE A 209 5.82 -6.68 -3.94
CA PHE A 209 5.93 -5.91 -2.72
C PHE A 209 6.22 -6.72 -1.44
N SER A 210 6.25 -6.02 -0.32
CA SER A 210 6.48 -6.57 1.01
C SER A 210 5.16 -6.56 1.80
N PRO A 211 4.23 -7.51 1.53
CA PRO A 211 2.87 -7.46 2.06
C PRO A 211 2.81 -7.61 3.58
N PHE A 212 3.84 -8.17 4.19
CA PHE A 212 3.85 -8.47 5.62
C PHE A 212 4.42 -7.34 6.49
N ILE A 213 4.96 -6.27 5.90
CA ILE A 213 5.67 -5.22 6.65
C ILE A 213 4.81 -4.59 7.75
N HIS A 214 3.50 -4.44 7.52
CA HIS A 214 2.56 -3.85 8.46
C HIS A 214 1.67 -4.88 9.17
N SER A 215 2.08 -6.16 9.25
CA SER A 215 1.26 -7.22 9.84
C SER A 215 0.86 -6.94 11.30
N VAL A 216 1.68 -6.21 12.06
CA VAL A 216 1.35 -5.83 13.44
C VAL A 216 0.12 -4.91 13.53
N ALA A 217 -0.22 -4.18 12.47
CA ALA A 217 -1.41 -3.34 12.45
C ALA A 217 -2.70 -4.16 12.56
N TRP A 218 -2.70 -5.44 12.13
CA TRP A 218 -3.80 -6.36 12.32
C TRP A 218 -4.03 -6.71 13.79
N VAL A 219 -2.96 -6.75 14.61
CA VAL A 219 -3.12 -6.91 16.07
C VAL A 219 -3.92 -5.73 16.61
N GLN A 220 -3.54 -4.49 16.28
CA GLN A 220 -4.29 -3.32 16.72
C GLN A 220 -5.73 -3.30 16.22
N ALA A 221 -5.96 -3.67 14.95
CA ALA A 221 -7.29 -3.68 14.36
C ALA A 221 -8.24 -4.70 15.00
N ARG A 222 -7.71 -5.87 15.44
CA ARG A 222 -8.53 -6.97 15.96
C ARG A 222 -8.55 -7.06 17.50
N ARG A 223 -7.47 -6.61 18.15
CA ARG A 223 -7.28 -6.74 19.60
C ARG A 223 -7.16 -5.40 20.32
N GLY A 224 -7.11 -4.28 19.57
CA GLY A 224 -6.86 -2.97 20.16
C GLY A 224 -5.44 -2.82 20.69
N GLY A 225 -5.26 -1.92 21.65
CA GLY A 225 -3.96 -1.65 22.27
C GLY A 225 -3.05 -0.74 21.47
N ALA A 226 -1.76 -0.78 21.78
CA ALA A 226 -0.76 0.04 21.15
C ALA A 226 0.24 -0.83 20.36
N VAL A 227 0.51 -0.43 19.11
CA VAL A 227 1.53 -1.08 18.27
C VAL A 227 2.64 -0.10 17.93
N MET A 228 3.81 -0.62 17.56
CA MET A 228 4.88 0.23 17.05
C MET A 228 4.44 0.91 15.76
N PHE A 229 4.97 2.08 15.50
CA PHE A 229 4.82 2.82 14.27
C PHE A 229 3.40 2.76 13.66
N THR A 230 2.66 3.81 13.87
CA THR A 230 1.36 4.03 13.26
C THR A 230 1.35 5.40 12.59
N PHE A 231 0.38 5.63 11.74
CA PHE A 231 0.24 6.94 11.06
C PHE A 231 -0.03 8.11 12.01
N ASP A 232 -0.30 7.87 13.31
CA ASP A 232 -0.45 8.92 14.31
C ASP A 232 0.85 9.68 14.59
N ASP A 233 2.01 9.09 14.27
CA ASP A 233 3.30 9.75 14.33
C ASP A 233 3.47 10.86 13.29
N PHE A 234 2.62 10.86 12.25
CA PHE A 234 2.64 11.89 11.24
C PHE A 234 1.77 13.10 11.63
N PRO A 235 2.27 14.33 11.47
CA PRO A 235 1.57 15.54 11.85
C PRO A 235 0.18 15.72 11.22
N GLN A 236 -0.05 15.10 10.06
CA GLN A 236 -1.32 15.13 9.33
C GLN A 236 -2.32 14.05 9.75
N SER A 237 -1.96 13.17 10.68
CA SER A 237 -2.91 12.16 11.18
C SER A 237 -4.03 12.83 11.98
N PRO A 238 -5.30 12.52 11.67
CA PRO A 238 -6.42 13.01 12.47
C PRO A 238 -6.59 12.22 13.79
N VAL A 239 -5.81 11.17 13.99
CA VAL A 239 -5.86 10.27 15.14
C VAL A 239 -4.52 10.31 15.84
N VAL A 240 -4.54 10.41 17.17
CA VAL A 240 -3.35 10.36 18.01
C VAL A 240 -3.57 9.41 19.18
N PHE A 241 -2.53 8.76 19.64
CA PHE A 241 -2.59 7.99 20.88
C PHE A 241 -2.79 8.91 22.09
N ARG A 242 -3.43 8.38 23.12
CA ARG A 242 -3.41 9.01 24.44
C ARG A 242 -1.99 9.00 24.98
N GLU A 243 -1.61 10.02 25.74
CA GLU A 243 -0.24 10.18 26.22
C GLU A 243 0.24 9.01 27.09
N ASP A 244 -0.66 8.46 27.92
CA ASP A 244 -0.39 7.34 28.83
C ASP A 244 -0.17 6.00 28.11
N ASN A 245 -0.63 5.86 26.86
CA ASN A 245 -0.51 4.65 26.06
C ASN A 245 0.21 4.87 24.73
N ARG A 246 0.95 5.95 24.63
CA ARG A 246 1.68 6.28 23.41
C ARG A 246 2.94 5.43 23.27
N PRO A 247 3.10 4.68 22.16
CA PRO A 247 4.32 3.92 21.91
C PRO A 247 5.52 4.85 21.70
N PRO A 248 6.75 4.37 21.97
CA PRO A 248 7.97 5.10 21.65
C PRO A 248 8.02 5.47 20.16
N ARG A 249 8.39 6.71 19.85
CA ARG A 249 8.53 7.16 18.46
C ARG A 249 9.82 6.61 17.86
N VAL A 250 9.70 5.52 17.14
CA VAL A 250 10.84 4.84 16.50
C VAL A 250 10.88 5.02 14.98
N GLY A 251 9.80 5.60 14.42
CA GLY A 251 9.63 5.72 12.98
C GLY A 251 9.60 4.35 12.28
N PRO A 252 9.73 4.31 10.95
CA PRO A 252 9.65 3.07 10.18
C PRO A 252 10.90 2.17 10.30
N ARG A 253 11.89 2.53 11.11
CA ARG A 253 13.17 1.80 11.15
C ARG A 253 13.01 0.33 11.52
N TRP A 254 12.19 0.01 12.50
CA TRP A 254 12.04 -1.36 12.98
C TRP A 254 11.23 -2.23 12.02
N GLU A 255 10.35 -1.65 11.23
CA GLU A 255 9.66 -2.36 10.17
C GLU A 255 10.61 -2.79 9.03
N TRP A 256 11.55 -1.89 8.68
CA TRP A 256 12.49 -2.12 7.58
C TRP A 256 13.78 -2.79 8.01
N MET A 257 14.17 -2.64 9.27
CA MET A 257 15.45 -3.11 9.81
C MET A 257 15.24 -3.71 11.21
N PRO A 258 14.44 -4.80 11.35
CA PRO A 258 14.16 -5.41 12.65
C PRO A 258 15.44 -5.94 13.33
N GLU A 259 16.50 -6.19 12.58
CA GLU A 259 17.82 -6.60 13.11
C GLU A 259 18.52 -5.50 13.92
N ARG A 260 18.08 -4.25 13.81
CA ARG A 260 18.66 -3.12 14.57
C ARG A 260 18.01 -2.92 15.94
N VAL A 261 17.00 -3.70 16.25
CA VAL A 261 16.31 -3.63 17.55
C VAL A 261 17.16 -4.27 18.61
N ASP A 262 17.43 -3.52 19.66
CA ASP A 262 17.98 -4.03 20.91
C ASP A 262 16.82 -4.45 21.82
N VAL A 263 16.67 -5.77 22.01
CA VAL A 263 15.48 -6.35 22.66
C VAL A 263 15.35 -5.89 24.12
N GLU A 264 16.46 -5.73 24.85
CA GLU A 264 16.45 -5.35 26.27
C GLU A 264 16.18 -3.86 26.45
N ARG A 265 16.77 -3.03 25.61
CA ARG A 265 16.67 -1.57 25.70
C ARG A 265 15.40 -1.02 25.03
N ASP A 266 15.15 -1.45 23.78
CA ASP A 266 14.17 -0.80 22.92
C ASP A 266 12.74 -1.33 23.12
N LEU A 267 12.60 -2.58 23.59
CA LEU A 267 11.28 -3.22 23.73
C LEU A 267 10.67 -3.12 25.13
N THR A 268 11.18 -2.26 26.01
CA THR A 268 10.70 -2.12 27.40
C THR A 268 9.23 -1.74 27.51
N PHE A 269 8.70 -1.00 26.54
CA PHE A 269 7.29 -0.59 26.48
C PHE A 269 6.34 -1.74 26.09
N TYR A 270 6.84 -2.74 25.34
CA TYR A 270 6.00 -3.75 24.72
C TYR A 270 5.88 -5.01 25.58
N HIS A 271 4.68 -5.56 25.61
CA HIS A 271 4.35 -6.81 26.32
C HIS A 271 4.48 -8.02 25.41
N TYR A 272 4.18 -7.84 24.13
CA TYR A 272 4.19 -8.89 23.11
C TYR A 272 5.05 -8.50 21.92
N VAL A 273 5.64 -9.51 21.31
CA VAL A 273 6.38 -9.37 20.04
C VAL A 273 5.78 -10.33 19.04
N LEU A 274 5.23 -9.82 17.95
CA LEU A 274 4.83 -10.60 16.79
C LEU A 274 5.98 -10.64 15.80
N THR A 275 6.37 -11.84 15.34
CA THR A 275 7.44 -11.96 14.33
C THR A 275 7.00 -12.84 13.17
N ARG A 276 7.58 -12.55 11.98
CA ARG A 276 7.56 -13.43 10.83
C ARG A 276 8.99 -13.69 10.36
N GLY A 277 9.37 -14.97 10.32
CA GLY A 277 10.76 -15.34 10.06
C GLY A 277 11.73 -14.90 11.17
N GLY A 278 13.00 -14.80 10.84
CA GLY A 278 14.02 -14.23 11.70
C GLY A 278 14.71 -15.22 12.65
N PRO A 279 15.82 -14.77 13.22
CA PRO A 279 16.55 -15.58 14.18
C PRO A 279 15.77 -15.66 15.49
N GLY A 280 15.64 -16.84 16.08
CA GLY A 280 15.03 -17.04 17.40
C GLY A 280 15.78 -16.36 18.57
N ARG A 281 16.41 -15.22 18.31
CA ARG A 281 17.20 -14.46 19.30
C ARG A 281 16.37 -13.80 20.38
N ILE A 282 15.09 -13.51 20.08
CA ILE A 282 14.17 -12.87 21.04
C ILE A 282 13.95 -13.74 22.27
N ALA A 283 13.91 -15.08 22.09
CA ALA A 283 13.72 -16.04 23.18
C ALA A 283 15.03 -16.44 23.88
N ARG A 284 16.19 -16.30 23.23
CA ARG A 284 17.49 -16.79 23.79
C ARG A 284 18.03 -15.86 24.87
N GLY A 285 17.67 -16.15 26.12
CA GLY A 285 18.21 -15.43 27.28
C GLY A 285 17.65 -14.02 27.49
N GLY A 286 16.74 -13.55 26.61
CA GLY A 286 16.12 -12.24 26.70
C GLY A 286 14.87 -12.20 27.61
N PRO A 287 14.24 -11.03 27.72
CA PRO A 287 13.08 -10.81 28.59
C PRO A 287 11.76 -11.40 28.07
N PHE A 288 11.76 -12.17 26.98
CA PHE A 288 10.58 -12.72 26.34
C PHE A 288 10.60 -14.26 26.29
N THR A 289 9.42 -14.88 26.35
CA THR A 289 9.18 -16.32 26.17
C THR A 289 8.29 -16.53 24.95
N GLU A 290 8.60 -17.51 24.11
CA GLU A 290 7.79 -17.90 22.98
C GLU A 290 6.51 -18.57 23.49
N ILE A 291 5.33 -18.07 23.09
CA ILE A 291 4.02 -18.59 23.48
C ILE A 291 3.22 -19.14 22.30
N PHE A 292 3.66 -18.85 21.08
CA PHE A 292 3.06 -19.35 19.84
C PHE A 292 4.11 -19.50 18.75
N HIS A 293 4.01 -20.60 18.00
CA HIS A 293 4.82 -20.82 16.82
C HIS A 293 4.08 -21.72 15.84
N GLU A 294 3.71 -21.17 14.70
CA GLU A 294 3.16 -21.94 13.59
C GLU A 294 3.61 -21.32 12.25
N GLY A 295 4.14 -22.16 11.38
CA GLY A 295 4.72 -21.71 10.10
C GLY A 295 5.79 -20.64 10.30
N PRO A 296 5.71 -19.50 9.58
CA PRO A 296 6.64 -18.42 9.74
C PRO A 296 6.36 -17.51 10.95
N TRP A 297 5.19 -17.65 11.58
CA TRP A 297 4.72 -16.75 12.63
C TRP A 297 5.10 -17.23 14.02
N ARG A 298 5.53 -16.27 14.85
CA ARG A 298 5.80 -16.49 16.27
C ARG A 298 5.30 -15.33 17.09
N VAL A 299 4.84 -15.63 18.31
CA VAL A 299 4.48 -14.63 19.32
C VAL A 299 5.29 -14.89 20.56
N TYR A 300 5.87 -13.83 21.08
CA TYR A 300 6.61 -13.85 22.33
C TYR A 300 5.92 -12.95 23.34
N ARG A 301 5.86 -13.41 24.58
CA ARG A 301 5.33 -12.69 25.75
C ARG A 301 6.47 -12.32 26.69
N ARG A 302 6.38 -11.15 27.28
CA ARG A 302 7.39 -10.69 28.26
C ARG A 302 7.27 -11.51 29.56
N ARG A 303 8.39 -11.96 30.13
CA ARG A 303 8.44 -12.96 31.22
C ARG A 303 7.76 -12.52 32.51
N TYR A 304 7.85 -11.25 32.91
CA TYR A 304 7.19 -10.78 34.14
C TYR A 304 5.66 -10.92 34.10
N LEU A 305 5.05 -11.03 32.92
CA LEU A 305 3.62 -11.30 32.78
C LEU A 305 3.23 -12.76 33.10
N GLU A 306 4.20 -13.66 33.24
CA GLU A 306 3.97 -15.06 33.60
C GLU A 306 3.64 -15.25 35.09
N GLU A 307 4.07 -14.31 35.94
CA GLU A 307 3.95 -14.38 37.39
C GLU A 307 2.63 -13.81 37.93
N GLY A 308 1.69 -13.46 37.05
CA GLY A 308 0.34 -13.01 37.46
C GLY A 308 0.27 -11.59 37.99
N GLU A 309 1.34 -10.79 37.83
CA GLU A 309 1.28 -9.37 38.12
C GLU A 309 0.38 -8.65 37.09
N PRO A 310 -0.58 -7.81 37.56
CA PRO A 310 -1.38 -7.01 36.66
C PRO A 310 -0.45 -6.11 35.85
N VAL A 311 -0.67 -6.07 34.52
CA VAL A 311 0.10 -5.18 33.63
C VAL A 311 -0.09 -3.74 34.09
N PRO A 312 0.98 -3.01 34.45
CA PRO A 312 0.84 -1.62 34.90
C PRO A 312 0.18 -0.79 33.78
N GLY A 313 -1.03 -0.30 34.01
CA GLY A 313 -1.75 0.56 33.07
C GLY A 313 -2.98 -0.05 32.40
N GLU A 314 -3.39 -1.28 32.75
CA GLU A 314 -4.68 -1.82 32.35
C GLU A 314 -5.80 -1.23 33.24
N ALA A 315 -6.15 0.02 32.99
CA ALA A 315 -7.47 0.50 33.33
C ALA A 315 -8.46 -0.06 32.29
N PRO A 316 -9.61 -0.60 32.69
CA PRO A 316 -10.63 -1.05 31.74
C PRO A 316 -11.06 0.15 30.88
N TRP A 317 -11.17 -0.10 29.60
CA TRP A 317 -11.55 0.85 28.54
C TRP A 317 -12.99 1.33 28.72
#